data_1b7c584d6794c0a41860f0aa9508b226
#
_entry.id   1b7c584d6794c0a41860f0aa9508b226
#
_cell.length_a   1.000
_cell.length_b   1.000
_cell.length_c   1.000
_cell.angle_alpha   90.00
_cell.angle_beta   90.00
_cell.angle_gamma   90.00
#
_symmetry.space_group_name_H-M   'P 1'
#
loop_
_entity.id
_entity.type
_entity.pdbx_description
1 polymer ?
#
loop_
_entity_poly.entity_id
_entity_poly.type
_entity_poly.pdbx_seq_one_letter_code
_entity_poly.pdbx_strand_id
1 'polypeptide(L)'
;LMGLGAVPSNYEKFFGMTGIYGHPAANQCVKNADVILALGVRFDERSFGFGQSLNPNIKILHVDIDAAEINKLQNSYCGIVADTESVLSALNQYIKEQKPVFSYQGETSPNLYDFSKSEESPEKLIFSFYKLAKLAKLNDKDLIITTDVGQHQMWVARSFPFSAPHQLLSSGSLGTMGFGLPAAIGAALANPEKKVICFSGDSSILMNIQELATLAELNLNITIIVLDNNALGMVYKMQEKFYKKCHSQSVYKNPTNIAKVAEAFGIESRHFDYKIFSKNNSSCEIADFVFGNNRPVLIQCEIPRIW
;
A
#
# COMPACT_ATOMS: atom_id res chain seq x y z
N LEU A 1 1.15 7.79 -0.01
CA LEU A 1 1.29 6.45 -0.58
C LEU A 1 2.74 6.18 -1.00
N MET A 2 3.30 6.99 -1.92
CA MET A 2 4.64 6.76 -2.48
C MET A 2 5.80 6.92 -1.49
N GLY A 3 5.60 7.63 -0.39
CA GLY A 3 6.60 7.80 0.67
C GLY A 3 6.63 6.68 1.73
N LEU A 4 5.78 5.64 1.60
CA LEU A 4 5.78 4.51 2.53
C LEU A 4 7.11 3.78 2.47
N GLY A 5 7.68 3.47 3.65
CA GLY A 5 9.02 2.89 3.77
C GLY A 5 10.16 3.91 3.89
N ALA A 6 9.94 5.20 3.57
CA ALA A 6 10.96 6.25 3.84
C ALA A 6 11.22 6.42 5.35
N VAL A 7 10.18 6.21 6.15
CA VAL A 7 10.29 6.07 7.61
C VAL A 7 9.79 4.68 7.97
N PRO A 8 10.54 3.89 8.75
CA PRO A 8 10.10 2.56 9.15
C PRO A 8 8.76 2.58 9.92
N SER A 9 7.88 1.65 9.60
CA SER A 9 6.54 1.58 10.20
C SER A 9 6.53 1.32 11.71
N ASN A 10 7.63 0.84 12.28
CA ASN A 10 7.81 0.64 13.72
C ASN A 10 8.43 1.83 14.44
N TYR A 11 8.69 2.94 13.74
CA TYR A 11 9.17 4.16 14.39
C TYR A 11 8.04 4.78 15.24
N GLU A 12 8.35 5.13 16.47
CA GLU A 12 7.36 5.62 17.46
C GLU A 12 6.55 6.85 17.05
N LYS A 13 7.03 7.59 16.05
CA LYS A 13 6.38 8.80 15.49
C LYS A 13 5.90 8.59 14.05
N PHE A 14 5.76 7.34 13.61
CA PHE A 14 5.18 7.03 12.32
C PHE A 14 3.66 6.91 12.45
N PHE A 15 2.90 7.86 11.92
CA PHE A 15 1.43 7.90 12.00
C PHE A 15 0.74 7.25 10.79
N GLY A 16 1.49 6.72 9.84
CA GLY A 16 0.94 6.10 8.64
C GLY A 16 0.67 7.09 7.50
N MET A 17 -0.08 6.63 6.53
CA MET A 17 -0.46 7.41 5.36
C MET A 17 -1.56 8.41 5.69
N THR A 18 -1.48 9.63 5.14
CA THR A 18 -2.51 10.68 5.20
C THR A 18 -3.53 10.52 4.06
N GLY A 19 -4.64 11.23 4.16
CA GLY A 19 -5.64 11.39 3.10
C GLY A 19 -6.91 10.58 3.31
N ILE A 20 -7.74 10.49 2.25
CA ILE A 20 -9.07 9.86 2.30
C ILE A 20 -8.98 8.38 2.70
N TYR A 21 -7.96 7.71 2.21
CA TYR A 21 -7.68 6.30 2.52
C TYR A 21 -6.57 6.15 3.56
N GLY A 22 -6.15 7.26 4.16
CA GLY A 22 -5.09 7.31 5.15
C GLY A 22 -5.53 6.85 6.53
N HIS A 23 -4.57 6.85 7.45
CA HIS A 23 -4.83 6.49 8.83
C HIS A 23 -5.47 7.67 9.58
N PRO A 24 -6.53 7.45 10.39
CA PRO A 24 -7.17 8.53 11.15
C PRO A 24 -6.18 9.33 12.02
N ALA A 25 -5.24 8.65 12.67
CA ALA A 25 -4.21 9.30 13.48
C ALA A 25 -3.29 10.21 12.66
N ALA A 26 -2.89 9.80 11.44
CA ALA A 26 -2.11 10.64 10.54
C ALA A 26 -2.87 11.90 10.12
N ASN A 27 -4.15 11.74 9.77
CA ASN A 27 -5.00 12.87 9.41
C ASN A 27 -5.21 13.84 10.58
N GLN A 28 -5.38 13.31 11.80
CA GLN A 28 -5.52 14.13 13.00
C GLN A 28 -4.22 14.88 13.33
N CYS A 29 -3.06 14.21 13.19
CA CYS A 29 -1.75 14.83 13.38
C CYS A 29 -1.55 16.01 12.41
N VAL A 30 -1.84 15.82 11.12
CA VAL A 30 -1.75 16.88 10.11
C VAL A 30 -2.72 18.03 10.41
N LYS A 31 -3.94 17.74 10.83
CA LYS A 31 -4.95 18.74 11.17
C LYS A 31 -4.54 19.63 12.35
N ASN A 32 -3.86 19.04 13.33
CA ASN A 32 -3.46 19.72 14.57
C ASN A 32 -2.05 20.33 14.50
N ALA A 33 -1.34 20.15 13.41
CA ALA A 33 0.03 20.63 13.28
C ALA A 33 0.09 22.17 13.23
N ASP A 34 1.12 22.75 13.84
CA ASP A 34 1.47 24.15 13.72
C ASP A 34 2.40 24.40 12.52
N VAL A 35 3.22 23.39 12.21
CA VAL A 35 4.17 23.41 11.10
C VAL A 35 4.12 22.07 10.36
N ILE A 36 4.08 22.13 9.04
CA ILE A 36 4.25 20.98 8.16
C ILE A 36 5.50 21.17 7.30
N LEU A 37 6.42 20.22 7.37
CA LEU A 37 7.49 20.07 6.40
C LEU A 37 7.02 19.06 5.33
N ALA A 38 6.59 19.56 4.18
CA ALA A 38 6.11 18.78 3.06
C ALA A 38 7.26 18.51 2.08
N LEU A 39 7.63 17.24 1.91
CA LEU A 39 8.76 16.80 1.12
C LEU A 39 8.26 15.99 -0.09
N GLY A 40 8.30 16.55 -1.30
CA GLY A 40 7.80 15.93 -2.52
C GLY A 40 6.29 15.64 -2.48
N VAL A 41 5.50 16.54 -1.88
CA VAL A 41 4.06 16.34 -1.67
C VAL A 41 3.27 17.23 -2.61
N ARG A 42 2.46 16.64 -3.49
CA ARG A 42 1.62 17.40 -4.44
C ARG A 42 0.33 17.95 -3.85
N PHE A 43 0.01 17.65 -2.61
CA PHE A 43 -1.22 18.06 -1.92
C PHE A 43 -2.51 17.68 -2.66
N ASP A 44 -2.49 16.59 -3.41
CA ASP A 44 -3.64 16.12 -4.17
C ASP A 44 -4.83 15.72 -3.26
N GLU A 45 -6.01 15.56 -3.87
CA GLU A 45 -7.25 15.23 -3.15
C GLU A 45 -7.16 13.91 -2.37
N ARG A 46 -6.35 12.96 -2.83
CA ARG A 46 -6.19 11.67 -2.15
C ARG A 46 -5.34 11.79 -0.91
N SER A 47 -4.33 12.66 -0.93
CA SER A 47 -3.39 12.89 0.18
C SER A 47 -3.98 13.78 1.27
N PHE A 48 -4.82 14.76 0.90
CA PHE A 48 -5.40 15.74 1.83
C PHE A 48 -6.92 15.66 1.97
N GLY A 49 -7.62 14.90 1.11
CA GLY A 49 -9.05 14.70 1.14
C GLY A 49 -9.88 15.92 0.68
N PHE A 50 -11.12 15.65 0.26
CA PHE A 50 -12.10 16.73 0.02
C PHE A 50 -12.44 17.39 1.34
N GLY A 51 -12.10 18.66 1.50
CA GLY A 51 -12.56 19.46 2.63
C GLY A 51 -11.85 19.23 3.97
N GLN A 52 -10.67 18.62 3.99
CA GLN A 52 -9.81 18.73 5.18
C GLN A 52 -9.28 20.16 5.27
N SER A 53 -9.96 20.99 6.07
CA SER A 53 -9.44 22.30 6.41
C SER A 53 -8.24 22.11 7.34
N LEU A 54 -7.06 22.44 6.83
CA LEU A 54 -5.88 22.62 7.67
C LEU A 54 -6.12 23.79 8.65
N ASN A 55 -5.41 23.78 9.76
CA ASN A 55 -5.41 24.93 10.67
C ASN A 55 -5.07 26.20 9.86
N PRO A 56 -5.87 27.27 9.91
CA PRO A 56 -5.63 28.50 9.14
C PRO A 56 -4.26 29.15 9.42
N ASN A 57 -3.69 28.87 10.58
CA ASN A 57 -2.41 29.42 11.03
C ASN A 57 -1.22 28.49 10.77
N ILE A 58 -1.45 27.35 10.12
CA ILE A 58 -0.39 26.38 9.85
C ILE A 58 0.68 26.95 8.92
N LYS A 59 1.93 26.71 9.25
CA LYS A 59 3.05 27.07 8.40
C LYS A 59 3.50 25.85 7.59
N ILE A 60 3.37 25.91 6.29
CA ILE A 60 3.79 24.86 5.38
C ILE A 60 5.15 25.23 4.77
N LEU A 61 6.16 24.44 5.06
CA LEU A 61 7.45 24.46 4.38
C LEU A 61 7.39 23.42 3.28
N HIS A 62 7.30 23.85 2.03
CA HIS A 62 7.08 22.95 0.89
C HIS A 62 8.35 22.82 0.06
N VAL A 63 8.89 21.62 0.01
CA VAL A 63 10.06 21.25 -0.79
C VAL A 63 9.59 20.35 -1.92
N ASP A 64 9.82 20.75 -3.16
CA ASP A 64 9.57 19.94 -4.33
C ASP A 64 10.60 20.24 -5.42
N ILE A 65 10.96 19.23 -6.21
CA ILE A 65 11.87 19.41 -7.35
C ILE A 65 11.18 20.14 -8.51
N ASP A 66 9.85 19.99 -8.61
CA ASP A 66 9.03 20.68 -9.61
C ASP A 66 8.51 22.01 -9.07
N ALA A 67 8.98 23.10 -9.63
CA ALA A 67 8.53 24.44 -9.29
C ALA A 67 7.01 24.64 -9.47
N ALA A 68 6.38 23.87 -10.38
CA ALA A 68 4.95 23.95 -10.64
C ALA A 68 4.07 23.36 -9.53
N GLU A 69 4.63 22.56 -8.64
CA GLU A 69 3.90 22.00 -7.49
C GLU A 69 3.86 23.00 -6.30
N ILE A 70 4.81 23.92 -6.23
CA ILE A 70 4.85 24.94 -5.15
C ILE A 70 3.68 25.91 -5.30
N ASN A 71 2.89 26.06 -4.23
CA ASN A 71 1.68 26.91 -4.17
C ASN A 71 0.55 26.54 -5.15
N LYS A 72 0.58 25.35 -5.73
CA LYS A 72 -0.42 24.90 -6.69
C LYS A 72 -1.78 24.65 -6.05
N LEU A 73 -1.85 23.87 -5.01
CA LEU A 73 -3.09 23.50 -4.32
C LEU A 73 -3.15 23.98 -2.87
N GLN A 74 -1.99 24.16 -2.23
CA GLN A 74 -1.86 24.69 -0.89
C GLN A 74 -0.81 25.82 -0.87
N ASN A 75 -1.16 26.95 -0.28
CA ASN A 75 -0.22 28.05 -0.11
C ASN A 75 0.85 27.65 0.92
N SER A 76 2.10 27.74 0.55
CA SER A 76 3.23 27.51 1.46
C SER A 76 3.65 28.79 2.14
N TYR A 77 4.05 28.68 3.41
CA TYR A 77 4.75 29.74 4.14
C TYR A 77 6.16 29.97 3.56
N CYS A 78 6.81 28.86 3.16
CA CYS A 78 8.10 28.86 2.48
C CYS A 78 8.12 27.74 1.44
N GLY A 79 8.30 28.09 0.17
CA GLY A 79 8.48 27.14 -0.94
C GLY A 79 9.93 27.05 -1.34
N ILE A 80 10.45 25.84 -1.46
CA ILE A 80 11.84 25.55 -1.83
C ILE A 80 11.83 24.63 -3.05
N VAL A 81 12.32 25.12 -4.18
CA VAL A 81 12.50 24.32 -5.39
C VAL A 81 13.87 23.66 -5.35
N ALA A 82 13.91 22.41 -4.88
CA ALA A 82 15.16 21.66 -4.75
C ALA A 82 14.87 20.17 -4.59
N ASP A 83 15.89 19.36 -4.78
CA ASP A 83 15.88 17.95 -4.40
C ASP A 83 15.78 17.80 -2.88
N THR A 84 14.93 16.87 -2.45
CA THR A 84 14.64 16.63 -1.03
C THR A 84 15.87 16.20 -0.23
N GLU A 85 16.76 15.39 -0.81
CA GLU A 85 17.99 14.94 -0.14
C GLU A 85 18.92 16.11 0.15
N SER A 86 19.07 17.01 -0.82
CA SER A 86 19.89 18.23 -0.67
C SER A 86 19.37 19.12 0.46
N VAL A 87 18.05 19.32 0.53
CA VAL A 87 17.44 20.14 1.61
C VAL A 87 17.59 19.48 2.97
N LEU A 88 17.34 18.17 3.07
CA LEU A 88 17.48 17.43 4.33
C LEU A 88 18.94 17.41 4.80
N SER A 89 19.89 17.28 3.90
CA SER A 89 21.32 17.31 4.21
C SER A 89 21.73 18.66 4.78
N ALA A 90 21.33 19.77 4.13
CA ALA A 90 21.59 21.12 4.61
C ALA A 90 20.90 21.40 5.97
N LEU A 91 19.66 20.96 6.14
CA LEU A 91 18.92 21.10 7.38
C LEU A 91 19.60 20.33 8.53
N ASN A 92 20.02 19.09 8.28
CA ASN A 92 20.72 18.27 9.25
C ASN A 92 22.07 18.89 9.66
N GLN A 93 22.80 19.47 8.72
CA GLN A 93 24.03 20.19 9.01
C GLN A 93 23.75 21.41 9.90
N TYR A 94 22.78 22.23 9.53
CA TYR A 94 22.37 23.40 10.31
C TYR A 94 21.96 23.03 11.75
N ILE A 95 21.16 21.99 11.93
CA ILE A 95 20.74 21.51 13.26
C ILE A 95 21.94 21.07 14.10
N LYS A 96 22.93 20.39 13.50
CA LYS A 96 24.15 19.96 14.20
C LYS A 96 24.99 21.15 14.66
N GLU A 97 25.09 22.19 13.82
CA GLU A 97 25.88 23.39 14.12
C GLU A 97 25.21 24.30 15.18
N GLN A 98 23.92 24.53 15.01
CA GLN A 98 23.17 25.44 15.88
C GLN A 98 22.68 24.80 17.18
N LYS A 99 22.62 23.47 17.25
CA LYS A 99 22.12 22.68 18.40
C LYS A 99 20.83 23.28 19.02
N PRO A 100 19.81 23.57 18.21
CA PRO A 100 18.58 24.16 18.73
C PRO A 100 17.92 23.21 19.73
N VAL A 101 17.37 23.77 20.79
CA VAL A 101 16.61 23.01 21.78
C VAL A 101 15.21 22.80 21.23
N PHE A 102 14.88 21.58 20.87
CA PHE A 102 13.51 21.19 20.50
C PHE A 102 12.81 20.54 21.69
N SER A 103 11.66 21.04 22.07
CA SER A 103 10.75 20.32 22.95
C SER A 103 9.58 19.80 22.09
N TYR A 104 9.57 18.51 21.79
CA TYR A 104 8.43 17.87 21.17
C TYR A 104 7.41 17.48 22.26
N GLN A 105 6.24 18.12 22.23
CA GLN A 105 5.13 17.82 23.15
C GLN A 105 4.00 17.03 22.46
N GLY A 106 4.26 16.48 21.27
CA GLY A 106 3.26 15.75 20.52
C GLY A 106 3.05 14.31 20.99
N GLU A 107 1.95 13.73 20.57
CA GLU A 107 1.59 12.34 20.85
C GLU A 107 2.55 11.35 20.15
N THR A 108 2.72 10.18 20.74
CA THR A 108 3.33 9.03 20.06
C THR A 108 2.30 8.40 19.12
N SER A 109 2.77 7.76 18.06
CA SER A 109 1.90 7.03 17.16
C SER A 109 1.13 5.92 17.90
N PRO A 110 -0.16 5.76 17.67
CA PRO A 110 -0.87 4.57 18.12
C PRO A 110 -0.29 3.34 17.42
N ASN A 111 -0.47 2.16 18.01
CA ASN A 111 -0.12 0.92 17.33
C ASN A 111 -1.04 0.73 16.10
N LEU A 112 -0.56 1.11 14.93
CA LEU A 112 -1.32 1.08 13.66
C LEU A 112 -1.68 -0.34 13.20
N TYR A 113 -1.01 -1.35 13.76
CA TYR A 113 -1.11 -2.76 13.35
C TYR A 113 -1.73 -3.65 14.43
N ASP A 114 -2.38 -3.05 15.44
CA ASP A 114 -3.14 -3.80 16.43
C ASP A 114 -4.56 -4.08 15.93
N PHE A 115 -4.72 -5.22 15.29
CA PHE A 115 -6.02 -5.73 14.83
C PHE A 115 -6.63 -6.77 15.78
N SER A 116 -6.13 -6.89 17.02
CA SER A 116 -6.56 -7.91 17.98
C SER A 116 -8.03 -7.76 18.38
N LYS A 117 -8.52 -6.53 18.44
CA LYS A 117 -9.90 -6.16 18.81
C LYS A 117 -10.81 -5.90 17.61
N SER A 118 -10.27 -5.98 16.41
CA SER A 118 -11.03 -5.68 15.19
C SER A 118 -11.89 -6.88 14.80
N GLU A 119 -13.11 -6.62 14.36
CA GLU A 119 -13.89 -7.55 13.56
C GLU A 119 -13.12 -7.94 12.29
N GLU A 120 -13.61 -8.91 11.53
CA GLU A 120 -13.01 -9.25 10.25
C GLU A 120 -13.04 -8.02 9.32
N SER A 121 -11.88 -7.65 8.81
CA SER A 121 -11.70 -6.47 7.96
C SER A 121 -10.61 -6.73 6.92
N PRO A 122 -10.61 -5.99 5.81
CA PRO A 122 -9.57 -6.13 4.80
C PRO A 122 -8.19 -5.81 5.34
N GLU A 123 -8.10 -4.87 6.27
CA GLU A 123 -6.84 -4.51 6.92
C GLU A 123 -6.27 -5.68 7.74
N LYS A 124 -7.13 -6.38 8.49
CA LYS A 124 -6.75 -7.56 9.25
C LYS A 124 -6.31 -8.70 8.33
N LEU A 125 -6.98 -8.88 7.19
CA LEU A 125 -6.59 -9.86 6.18
C LEU A 125 -5.20 -9.55 5.61
N ILE A 126 -4.93 -8.31 5.20
CA ILE A 126 -3.61 -7.90 4.70
C ILE A 126 -2.53 -8.14 5.75
N PHE A 127 -2.79 -7.76 7.00
CA PHE A 127 -1.85 -7.99 8.09
C PHE A 127 -1.63 -9.48 8.38
N SER A 128 -2.61 -10.34 8.10
CA SER A 128 -2.44 -11.79 8.22
C SER A 128 -1.43 -12.32 7.21
N PHE A 129 -1.38 -11.80 5.98
CA PHE A 129 -0.33 -12.17 5.02
C PHE A 129 1.06 -11.74 5.48
N TYR A 130 1.19 -10.56 6.12
CA TYR A 130 2.45 -10.18 6.76
C TYR A 130 2.86 -11.17 7.86
N LYS A 131 1.93 -11.58 8.72
CA LYS A 131 2.20 -12.60 9.76
C LYS A 131 2.63 -13.94 9.16
N LEU A 132 1.99 -14.37 8.07
CA LEU A 132 2.37 -15.60 7.36
C LEU A 132 3.81 -15.50 6.81
N ALA A 133 4.21 -14.35 6.25
CA ALA A 133 5.59 -14.14 5.82
C ALA A 133 6.57 -14.25 7.00
N LYS A 134 6.20 -13.76 8.19
CA LYS A 134 7.00 -13.91 9.42
C LYS A 134 7.08 -15.36 9.90
N LEU A 135 5.99 -16.12 9.80
CA LEU A 135 6.00 -17.56 10.11
C LEU A 135 6.93 -18.33 9.16
N ALA A 136 7.00 -17.93 7.88
CA ALA A 136 7.95 -18.45 6.91
C ALA A 136 9.40 -17.92 7.11
N LYS A 137 9.66 -17.22 8.21
CA LYS A 137 10.98 -16.66 8.60
C LYS A 137 11.55 -15.61 7.62
N LEU A 138 10.71 -14.98 6.81
CA LEU A 138 11.14 -13.89 5.96
C LEU A 138 11.37 -12.62 6.79
N ASN A 139 12.49 -11.93 6.57
CA ASN A 139 12.74 -10.62 7.17
C ASN A 139 12.02 -9.53 6.39
N ASP A 140 11.70 -8.41 7.05
CA ASP A 140 11.00 -7.30 6.40
C ASP A 140 11.77 -6.76 5.20
N LYS A 141 13.08 -6.59 5.32
CA LYS A 141 13.96 -6.08 4.26
C LYS A 141 14.09 -7.01 3.05
N ASP A 142 13.73 -8.29 3.22
CA ASP A 142 13.80 -9.30 2.16
C ASP A 142 12.47 -9.39 1.37
N LEU A 143 11.49 -8.53 1.71
CA LEU A 143 10.20 -8.45 1.04
C LEU A 143 10.11 -7.23 0.13
N ILE A 144 9.59 -7.45 -1.07
CA ILE A 144 9.11 -6.39 -1.96
C ILE A 144 7.62 -6.61 -2.19
N ILE A 145 6.85 -5.56 -2.01
CA ILE A 145 5.41 -5.59 -2.18
C ILE A 145 5.04 -4.81 -3.42
N THR A 146 4.34 -5.43 -4.33
CA THR A 146 3.71 -4.72 -5.45
C THR A 146 2.21 -4.69 -5.26
N THR A 147 1.57 -3.61 -5.67
CA THR A 147 0.11 -3.55 -5.68
C THR A 147 -0.38 -3.19 -7.07
N ASP A 148 -1.44 -3.83 -7.46
CA ASP A 148 -2.27 -3.32 -8.53
C ASP A 148 -3.17 -2.18 -8.01
N VAL A 149 -4.04 -1.62 -8.85
CA VAL A 149 -4.89 -0.48 -8.51
C VAL A 149 -6.30 -0.93 -8.17
N GLY A 150 -6.77 -0.52 -7.01
CA GLY A 150 -8.07 -0.87 -6.47
C GLY A 150 -8.15 -0.69 -4.95
N GLN A 151 -9.20 -1.21 -4.32
CA GLN A 151 -9.34 -1.17 -2.86
C GLN A 151 -8.16 -1.85 -2.15
N HIS A 152 -7.69 -2.98 -2.69
CA HIS A 152 -6.54 -3.71 -2.17
C HIS A 152 -5.28 -2.87 -2.06
N GLN A 153 -5.04 -1.94 -3.00
CA GLN A 153 -3.91 -1.00 -2.95
C GLN A 153 -3.95 -0.16 -1.66
N MET A 154 -5.13 0.35 -1.32
CA MET A 154 -5.31 1.20 -0.13
C MET A 154 -5.21 0.37 1.15
N TRP A 155 -5.75 -0.86 1.16
CA TRP A 155 -5.64 -1.75 2.31
C TRP A 155 -4.19 -2.16 2.59
N VAL A 156 -3.43 -2.49 1.53
CA VAL A 156 -1.98 -2.80 1.66
C VAL A 156 -1.22 -1.58 2.20
N ALA A 157 -1.45 -0.39 1.63
CA ALA A 157 -0.78 0.82 2.07
C ALA A 157 -1.03 1.18 3.55
N ARG A 158 -2.22 0.80 4.08
CA ARG A 158 -2.59 1.06 5.49
C ARG A 158 -2.13 -0.01 6.46
N SER A 159 -2.02 -1.25 6.01
CA SER A 159 -2.00 -2.40 6.91
C SER A 159 -0.81 -3.33 6.75
N PHE A 160 -0.02 -3.15 5.68
CA PHE A 160 1.25 -3.85 5.54
C PHE A 160 2.39 -2.99 6.11
N PRO A 161 3.16 -3.49 7.09
CA PRO A 161 4.29 -2.75 7.63
C PRO A 161 5.44 -2.65 6.62
N PHE A 162 5.95 -1.44 6.42
CA PHE A 162 7.12 -1.18 5.59
C PHE A 162 8.28 -0.70 6.44
N SER A 163 9.46 -1.28 6.26
CA SER A 163 10.65 -1.02 7.09
C SER A 163 11.81 -0.36 6.34
N ALA A 164 11.72 -0.29 5.02
CA ALA A 164 12.77 0.28 4.17
C ALA A 164 12.19 0.98 2.93
N PRO A 165 12.92 1.94 2.34
CA PRO A 165 12.57 2.54 1.05
C PRO A 165 12.45 1.48 -0.05
N HIS A 166 11.63 1.78 -1.07
CA HIS A 166 11.42 0.93 -2.24
C HIS A 166 10.83 -0.47 -1.96
N GLN A 167 10.31 -0.71 -0.75
CA GLN A 167 9.57 -1.94 -0.46
C GLN A 167 8.19 -1.98 -1.10
N LEU A 168 7.55 -0.84 -1.33
CA LEU A 168 6.26 -0.74 -1.99
C LEU A 168 6.42 -0.19 -3.41
N LEU A 169 5.99 -0.96 -4.39
CA LEU A 169 5.89 -0.57 -5.79
C LEU A 169 4.41 -0.51 -6.18
N SER A 170 3.94 0.65 -6.58
CA SER A 170 2.52 0.89 -6.84
C SER A 170 2.32 2.01 -7.85
N SER A 171 1.30 1.90 -8.69
CA SER A 171 0.89 3.01 -9.57
C SER A 171 0.13 4.07 -8.78
N GLY A 172 0.86 4.81 -7.94
CA GLY A 172 0.26 5.77 -7.00
C GLY A 172 -0.13 7.11 -7.62
N SER A 173 0.49 7.49 -8.74
CA SER A 173 0.23 8.76 -9.40
C SER A 173 -0.91 8.64 -10.42
N LEU A 174 -0.76 7.78 -11.42
CA LEU A 174 -1.73 7.62 -12.51
C LEU A 174 -2.84 6.62 -12.15
N GLY A 175 -2.55 5.63 -11.32
CA GLY A 175 -3.53 4.61 -10.92
C GLY A 175 -3.86 3.63 -12.05
N THR A 176 -2.84 3.09 -12.70
CA THR A 176 -2.99 2.19 -13.84
C THR A 176 -3.33 0.78 -13.37
N MET A 177 -4.52 0.29 -13.68
CA MET A 177 -4.87 -1.13 -13.50
C MET A 177 -4.01 -2.01 -14.41
N GLY A 178 -3.57 -3.17 -13.89
CA GLY A 178 -2.64 -4.07 -14.59
C GLY A 178 -1.16 -3.80 -14.28
N PHE A 179 -0.83 -2.81 -13.45
CA PHE A 179 0.55 -2.49 -13.08
C PHE A 179 1.20 -3.56 -12.20
N GLY A 180 0.42 -4.20 -11.31
CA GLY A 180 0.94 -4.99 -10.19
C GLY A 180 1.80 -6.17 -10.61
N LEU A 181 1.32 -7.02 -11.53
CA LEU A 181 2.02 -8.22 -11.97
C LEU A 181 3.28 -7.91 -12.79
N PRO A 182 3.27 -7.06 -13.83
CA PRO A 182 4.48 -6.66 -14.54
C PRO A 182 5.54 -6.03 -13.62
N ALA A 183 5.12 -5.19 -12.68
CA ALA A 183 6.02 -4.58 -11.70
C ALA A 183 6.64 -5.64 -10.76
N ALA A 184 5.87 -6.67 -10.37
CA ALA A 184 6.38 -7.79 -9.57
C ALA A 184 7.45 -8.58 -10.33
N ILE A 185 7.25 -8.85 -11.61
CA ILE A 185 8.22 -9.52 -12.48
C ILE A 185 9.51 -8.70 -12.54
N GLY A 186 9.42 -7.41 -12.84
CA GLY A 186 10.57 -6.51 -12.87
C GLY A 186 11.31 -6.44 -11.53
N ALA A 187 10.57 -6.38 -10.42
CA ALA A 187 11.14 -6.37 -9.07
C ALA A 187 11.90 -7.66 -8.74
N ALA A 188 11.34 -8.82 -9.10
CA ALA A 188 11.98 -10.12 -8.87
C ALA A 188 13.24 -10.30 -9.71
N LEU A 189 13.22 -9.85 -10.97
CA LEU A 189 14.42 -9.87 -11.84
C LEU A 189 15.53 -8.96 -11.30
N ALA A 190 15.18 -7.80 -10.77
CA ALA A 190 16.15 -6.86 -10.21
C ALA A 190 16.66 -7.26 -8.82
N ASN A 191 15.96 -8.15 -8.10
CA ASN A 191 16.26 -8.56 -6.73
C ASN A 191 15.99 -10.08 -6.57
N PRO A 192 16.77 -10.95 -7.20
CA PRO A 192 16.50 -12.39 -7.23
C PRO A 192 16.57 -13.06 -5.85
N GLU A 193 17.23 -12.43 -4.88
CA GLU A 193 17.34 -12.88 -3.50
C GLU A 193 16.12 -12.54 -2.64
N LYS A 194 15.23 -11.65 -3.12
CA LYS A 194 14.07 -11.21 -2.35
C LYS A 194 12.80 -11.94 -2.73
N LYS A 195 11.88 -12.03 -1.78
CA LYS A 195 10.52 -12.49 -2.03
C LYS A 195 9.65 -11.33 -2.48
N VAL A 196 9.02 -11.46 -3.63
CA VAL A 196 8.04 -10.47 -4.10
C VAL A 196 6.63 -10.95 -3.81
N ILE A 197 5.81 -10.07 -3.24
CA ILE A 197 4.38 -10.32 -3.01
C ILE A 197 3.60 -9.32 -3.85
N CYS A 198 2.81 -9.80 -4.78
CA CYS A 198 1.94 -9.00 -5.62
C CYS A 198 0.49 -9.06 -5.12
N PHE A 199 -0.03 -7.97 -4.60
CA PHE A 199 -1.46 -7.85 -4.29
C PHE A 199 -2.21 -7.27 -5.49
N SER A 200 -3.20 -8.00 -5.97
CA SER A 200 -4.06 -7.58 -7.07
C SER A 200 -5.54 -7.78 -6.73
N GLY A 201 -6.41 -7.19 -7.49
CA GLY A 201 -7.84 -7.49 -7.47
C GLY A 201 -8.21 -8.39 -8.65
N ASP A 202 -9.36 -9.06 -8.54
CA ASP A 202 -9.94 -9.91 -9.58
C ASP A 202 -10.08 -9.21 -10.95
N SER A 203 -10.34 -7.92 -10.93
CA SER A 203 -10.48 -7.10 -12.14
C SER A 203 -9.15 -6.62 -12.71
N SER A 204 -8.25 -6.18 -11.84
CA SER A 204 -7.00 -5.56 -12.28
C SER A 204 -5.99 -6.58 -12.78
N ILE A 205 -5.96 -7.80 -12.23
CA ILE A 205 -5.10 -8.89 -12.71
C ILE A 205 -5.43 -9.27 -14.16
N LEU A 206 -6.68 -9.15 -14.58
CA LEU A 206 -7.12 -9.47 -15.93
C LEU A 206 -6.55 -8.53 -17.00
N MET A 207 -6.10 -7.32 -16.62
CA MET A 207 -5.56 -6.33 -17.56
C MET A 207 -4.23 -6.77 -18.19
N ASN A 208 -3.43 -7.55 -17.45
CA ASN A 208 -2.14 -8.09 -17.89
C ASN A 208 -1.98 -9.56 -17.50
N ILE A 209 -3.05 -10.34 -17.56
CA ILE A 209 -3.05 -11.75 -17.13
C ILE A 209 -2.11 -12.61 -17.97
N GLN A 210 -1.83 -12.23 -19.21
CA GLN A 210 -0.87 -12.92 -20.09
C GLN A 210 0.55 -12.94 -19.52
N GLU A 211 0.90 -12.03 -18.61
CA GLU A 211 2.21 -11.99 -17.97
C GLU A 211 2.44 -13.18 -17.00
N LEU A 212 1.39 -13.97 -16.73
CA LEU A 212 1.56 -15.26 -16.07
C LEU A 212 2.44 -16.21 -16.91
N ALA A 213 2.44 -16.08 -18.25
CA ALA A 213 3.34 -16.84 -19.12
C ALA A 213 4.80 -16.48 -18.85
N THR A 214 5.13 -15.18 -18.82
CA THR A 214 6.46 -14.67 -18.51
C THR A 214 6.92 -15.12 -17.11
N LEU A 215 6.00 -15.05 -16.14
CA LEU A 215 6.27 -15.48 -14.76
C LEU A 215 6.58 -16.97 -14.67
N ALA A 216 5.81 -17.81 -15.37
CA ALA A 216 6.00 -19.26 -15.39
C ALA A 216 7.31 -19.65 -16.10
N GLU A 217 7.58 -19.04 -17.26
CA GLU A 217 8.81 -19.29 -18.03
C GLU A 217 10.07 -18.98 -17.23
N LEU A 218 10.08 -17.84 -16.53
CA LEU A 218 11.22 -17.38 -15.74
C LEU A 218 11.28 -18.00 -14.34
N ASN A 219 10.27 -18.75 -13.92
CA ASN A 219 10.14 -19.37 -12.60
C ASN A 219 10.50 -18.44 -11.45
N LEU A 220 9.96 -17.20 -11.45
CA LEU A 220 10.33 -16.17 -10.50
C LEU A 220 9.72 -16.39 -9.12
N ASN A 221 10.45 -16.00 -8.08
CA ASN A 221 10.01 -16.11 -6.68
C ASN A 221 8.94 -15.05 -6.32
N ILE A 222 7.76 -15.17 -6.92
CA ILE A 222 6.65 -14.25 -6.72
C ILE A 222 5.44 -14.98 -6.13
N THR A 223 4.85 -14.40 -5.10
CA THR A 223 3.52 -14.79 -4.62
C THR A 223 2.49 -13.77 -5.09
N ILE A 224 1.50 -14.20 -5.86
CA ILE A 224 0.38 -13.37 -6.29
C ILE A 224 -0.80 -13.63 -5.36
N ILE A 225 -1.35 -12.57 -4.77
CA ILE A 225 -2.53 -12.61 -3.92
C ILE A 225 -3.62 -11.80 -4.60
N VAL A 226 -4.60 -12.49 -5.16
CA VAL A 226 -5.76 -11.88 -5.80
C VAL A 226 -6.89 -11.77 -4.78
N LEU A 227 -7.25 -10.56 -4.40
CA LEU A 227 -8.41 -10.29 -3.55
C LEU A 227 -9.64 -10.18 -4.44
N ASP A 228 -10.48 -11.21 -4.37
CA ASP A 228 -11.62 -11.41 -5.26
C ASP A 228 -12.93 -11.08 -4.55
N ASN A 229 -13.55 -9.98 -4.95
CA ASN A 229 -14.87 -9.56 -4.48
C ASN A 229 -15.95 -9.61 -5.58
N ASN A 230 -15.62 -10.18 -6.74
CA ASN A 230 -16.48 -10.26 -7.92
C ASN A 230 -17.00 -8.91 -8.38
N ALA A 231 -16.17 -7.85 -8.28
CA ALA A 231 -16.57 -6.50 -8.64
C ALA A 231 -15.39 -5.56 -8.90
N LEU A 232 -15.64 -4.49 -9.66
CA LEU A 232 -14.81 -3.29 -9.66
C LEU A 232 -15.01 -2.55 -8.33
N GLY A 233 -14.36 -3.02 -7.26
CA GLY A 233 -14.69 -2.67 -5.87
C GLY A 233 -14.69 -1.17 -5.56
N MET A 234 -13.77 -0.37 -6.12
CA MET A 234 -13.78 1.09 -5.93
C MET A 234 -14.98 1.75 -6.63
N VAL A 235 -15.28 1.31 -7.86
CA VAL A 235 -16.44 1.83 -8.62
C VAL A 235 -17.74 1.45 -7.92
N TYR A 236 -17.85 0.19 -7.48
CA TYR A 236 -18.99 -0.29 -6.70
C TYR A 236 -19.23 0.58 -5.46
N LYS A 237 -18.17 0.86 -4.70
CA LYS A 237 -18.25 1.68 -3.48
C LYS A 237 -18.63 3.14 -3.76
N MET A 238 -18.17 3.70 -4.88
CA MET A 238 -18.61 5.02 -5.33
C MET A 238 -20.10 5.03 -5.70
N GLN A 239 -20.56 4.03 -6.43
CA GLN A 239 -21.97 3.89 -6.81
C GLN A 239 -22.86 3.71 -5.57
N GLU A 240 -22.39 2.93 -4.59
CA GLU A 240 -23.06 2.75 -3.31
C GLU A 240 -23.23 4.07 -2.56
N LYS A 241 -22.17 4.87 -2.50
CA LYS A 241 -22.11 6.08 -1.67
C LYS A 241 -22.74 7.30 -2.34
N PHE A 242 -22.50 7.49 -3.65
CA PHE A 242 -22.82 8.75 -4.33
C PHE A 242 -23.94 8.62 -5.38
N TYR A 243 -24.27 7.40 -5.82
CA TYR A 243 -25.20 7.17 -6.92
C TYR A 243 -26.42 6.34 -6.50
N LYS A 244 -26.91 6.55 -5.26
CA LYS A 244 -28.15 5.94 -4.71
C LYS A 244 -28.18 4.42 -4.88
N LYS A 245 -27.02 3.76 -4.76
CA LYS A 245 -26.87 2.30 -4.93
C LYS A 245 -27.23 1.78 -6.33
N CYS A 246 -27.16 2.64 -7.35
CA CYS A 246 -27.34 2.25 -8.73
C CYS A 246 -26.05 1.61 -9.26
N HIS A 247 -25.91 0.29 -9.08
CA HIS A 247 -24.74 -0.46 -9.54
C HIS A 247 -24.85 -0.76 -11.03
N SER A 248 -24.06 -0.08 -11.84
CA SER A 248 -24.00 -0.27 -13.29
C SER A 248 -22.62 -0.78 -13.70
N GLN A 249 -22.57 -1.95 -14.31
CA GLN A 249 -21.35 -2.58 -14.87
C GLN A 249 -20.17 -2.73 -13.90
N SER A 250 -20.44 -2.68 -12.58
CA SER A 250 -19.42 -2.80 -11.54
C SER A 250 -19.38 -4.15 -10.84
N VAL A 251 -20.33 -5.04 -11.16
CA VAL A 251 -20.45 -6.38 -10.59
C VAL A 251 -20.40 -7.42 -11.71
N TYR A 252 -19.59 -8.45 -11.53
CA TYR A 252 -19.49 -9.52 -12.49
C TYR A 252 -20.63 -10.52 -12.33
N LYS A 253 -21.30 -10.85 -13.45
CA LYS A 253 -22.31 -11.91 -13.51
C LYS A 253 -21.67 -13.30 -13.60
N ASN A 254 -20.55 -13.37 -14.33
CA ASN A 254 -19.78 -14.59 -14.54
C ASN A 254 -18.32 -14.30 -14.17
N PRO A 255 -17.94 -14.44 -12.88
CA PRO A 255 -16.60 -14.19 -12.43
C PRO A 255 -15.61 -15.18 -13.02
N THR A 256 -14.39 -14.71 -13.30
CA THR A 256 -13.30 -15.55 -13.79
C THR A 256 -12.68 -16.31 -12.63
N ASN A 257 -12.48 -17.61 -12.78
CA ASN A 257 -11.67 -18.37 -11.84
C ASN A 257 -10.19 -18.16 -12.16
N ILE A 258 -9.59 -17.18 -11.49
CA ILE A 258 -8.20 -16.76 -11.72
C ILE A 258 -7.21 -17.87 -11.33
N ALA A 259 -7.51 -18.65 -10.29
CA ALA A 259 -6.67 -19.78 -9.89
C ALA A 259 -6.55 -20.81 -11.02
N LYS A 260 -7.66 -21.19 -11.65
CA LYS A 260 -7.62 -22.11 -12.80
C LYS A 260 -6.89 -21.53 -14.01
N VAL A 261 -6.98 -20.22 -14.22
CA VAL A 261 -6.20 -19.56 -15.28
C VAL A 261 -4.71 -19.66 -14.98
N ALA A 262 -4.28 -19.44 -13.74
CA ALA A 262 -2.89 -19.59 -13.34
C ALA A 262 -2.37 -21.05 -13.53
N GLU A 263 -3.18 -22.04 -13.18
CA GLU A 263 -2.89 -23.47 -13.43
C GLU A 263 -2.66 -23.75 -14.92
N ALA A 264 -3.48 -23.14 -15.80
CA ALA A 264 -3.32 -23.30 -17.25
C ALA A 264 -2.00 -22.71 -17.78
N PHE A 265 -1.41 -21.73 -17.07
CA PHE A 265 -0.06 -21.22 -17.33
C PHE A 265 1.04 -22.01 -16.61
N GLY A 266 0.71 -23.10 -15.88
CA GLY A 266 1.67 -23.91 -15.15
C GLY A 266 2.07 -23.33 -13.78
N ILE A 267 1.35 -22.36 -13.26
CA ILE A 267 1.58 -21.78 -11.95
C ILE A 267 0.70 -22.48 -10.91
N GLU A 268 1.33 -22.99 -9.84
CA GLU A 268 0.59 -23.57 -8.74
C GLU A 268 -0.32 -22.53 -8.08
N SER A 269 -1.59 -22.89 -7.93
CA SER A 269 -2.57 -21.97 -7.40
C SER A 269 -3.53 -22.63 -6.42
N ARG A 270 -4.12 -21.83 -5.54
CA ARG A 270 -5.21 -22.24 -4.65
C ARG A 270 -6.26 -21.14 -4.52
N HIS A 271 -7.50 -21.60 -4.33
CA HIS A 271 -8.63 -20.71 -4.02
C HIS A 271 -9.00 -20.88 -2.55
N PHE A 272 -9.11 -19.75 -1.84
CA PHE A 272 -9.44 -19.71 -0.42
C PHE A 272 -10.58 -18.72 -0.13
N ASP A 273 -11.44 -19.07 0.82
CA ASP A 273 -12.25 -18.08 1.54
C ASP A 273 -11.34 -17.34 2.54
N TYR A 274 -11.45 -16.00 2.59
CA TYR A 274 -10.61 -15.13 3.46
C TYR A 274 -10.61 -15.57 4.93
N LYS A 275 -11.68 -16.20 5.42
CA LYS A 275 -11.82 -16.67 6.81
C LYS A 275 -10.76 -17.68 7.23
N ILE A 276 -10.14 -18.36 6.27
CA ILE A 276 -9.05 -19.30 6.59
C ILE A 276 -7.86 -18.59 7.23
N PHE A 277 -7.62 -17.33 6.84
CA PHE A 277 -6.51 -16.52 7.35
C PHE A 277 -6.77 -15.96 8.76
N SER A 278 -8.01 -16.02 9.23
CA SER A 278 -8.41 -15.60 10.58
C SER A 278 -8.26 -16.73 11.63
N LYS A 279 -8.12 -17.98 11.19
CA LYS A 279 -8.06 -19.15 12.08
C LYS A 279 -6.60 -19.51 12.41
N ASN A 280 -6.28 -19.56 13.69
CA ASN A 280 -4.91 -19.81 14.17
C ASN A 280 -4.32 -21.19 13.81
N ASN A 281 -5.11 -22.19 13.40
CA ASN A 281 -4.67 -23.59 13.27
C ASN A 281 -4.18 -24.01 11.87
N SER A 282 -4.34 -23.16 10.83
CA SER A 282 -3.94 -23.52 9.46
C SER A 282 -2.73 -22.74 8.96
N SER A 283 -2.08 -21.97 9.84
CA SER A 283 -1.13 -20.94 9.42
C SER A 283 0.21 -21.48 8.89
N CYS A 284 0.72 -22.61 9.40
CA CYS A 284 2.02 -23.13 8.96
C CYS A 284 1.95 -23.74 7.56
N GLU A 285 0.95 -24.55 7.27
CA GLU A 285 0.77 -25.15 5.93
C GLU A 285 0.51 -24.09 4.87
N ILE A 286 -0.32 -23.09 5.19
CA ILE A 286 -0.56 -21.96 4.30
C ILE A 286 0.71 -21.12 4.13
N ALA A 287 1.44 -20.85 5.20
CA ALA A 287 2.70 -20.10 5.14
C ALA A 287 3.74 -20.83 4.26
N ASP A 288 3.84 -22.15 4.39
CA ASP A 288 4.72 -22.96 3.57
C ASP A 288 4.30 -22.96 2.09
N PHE A 289 3.01 -23.12 1.81
CA PHE A 289 2.51 -23.00 0.43
C PHE A 289 2.81 -21.61 -0.18
N VAL A 290 2.53 -20.54 0.57
CA VAL A 290 2.62 -19.16 0.08
C VAL A 290 4.05 -18.68 -0.04
N PHE A 291 4.92 -19.06 0.89
CA PHE A 291 6.25 -18.48 1.06
C PHE A 291 7.39 -19.50 1.16
N GLY A 292 7.08 -20.79 1.35
CA GLY A 292 8.08 -21.83 1.58
C GLY A 292 8.89 -22.24 0.35
N ASN A 293 8.46 -21.85 -0.84
CA ASN A 293 9.07 -22.24 -2.11
C ASN A 293 9.58 -21.02 -2.90
N ASN A 294 10.72 -21.18 -3.57
CA ASN A 294 11.29 -20.18 -4.48
C ASN A 294 10.71 -20.31 -5.90
N ARG A 295 9.40 -20.39 -6.00
CA ARG A 295 8.67 -20.51 -7.26
C ARG A 295 7.44 -19.62 -7.28
N PRO A 296 6.87 -19.34 -8.47
CA PRO A 296 5.64 -18.56 -8.53
C PRO A 296 4.46 -19.35 -7.97
N VAL A 297 3.65 -18.68 -7.16
CA VAL A 297 2.38 -19.21 -6.66
C VAL A 297 1.28 -18.16 -6.74
N LEU A 298 0.03 -18.58 -6.96
CA LEU A 298 -1.11 -17.68 -6.96
C LEU A 298 -2.14 -18.12 -5.93
N ILE A 299 -2.63 -17.16 -5.15
CA ILE A 299 -3.77 -17.32 -4.26
C ILE A 299 -4.92 -16.47 -4.77
N GLN A 300 -6.05 -17.07 -5.06
CA GLN A 300 -7.32 -16.38 -5.23
C GLN A 300 -8.04 -16.41 -3.88
N CYS A 301 -8.16 -15.26 -3.23
CA CYS A 301 -8.78 -15.11 -1.93
C CYS A 301 -10.14 -14.44 -2.09
N GLU A 302 -11.20 -15.21 -1.92
CA GLU A 302 -12.58 -14.70 -1.96
C GLU A 302 -12.84 -13.83 -0.72
N ILE A 303 -13.33 -12.62 -0.95
CA ILE A 303 -13.61 -11.61 0.09
C ILE A 303 -15.02 -11.04 -0.08
N PRO A 304 -15.61 -10.49 0.99
CA PRO A 304 -16.89 -9.80 0.90
C PRO A 304 -16.85 -8.64 -0.10
N ARG A 305 -17.93 -8.48 -0.88
CA ARG A 305 -18.04 -7.36 -1.84
C ARG A 305 -18.06 -6.00 -1.15
N ILE A 306 -18.62 -5.96 0.05
CA ILE A 306 -18.75 -4.75 0.86
C ILE A 306 -17.71 -4.80 1.98
N TRP A 307 -16.51 -4.41 1.66
CA TRP A 307 -15.43 -4.15 2.60
C TRP A 307 -14.87 -2.75 2.42
#